data_f5922778f95e0da7fa83549ad9f674ec
#
_entry.id   f5922778f95e0da7fa83549ad9f674ec
#
_cell.length_a   1.000
_cell.length_b   1.000
_cell.length_c   1.000
_cell.angle_alpha   90.00
_cell.angle_beta   90.00
_cell.angle_gamma   90.00
#
_symmetry.space_group_name_H-M   'P 1'
#
loop_
_entity.id
_entity.type
_entity.pdbx_description
1 polymer ?
#
loop_
_entity_poly.entity_id
_entity_poly.type
_entity_poly.pdbx_seq_one_letter_code
_entity_poly.pdbx_strand_id
1 'polypeptide(L)'
;KSSEFTAGNRFTKSPSGEERFVWYRGFHLNYHAVTAELARVYLYAGQSEKAYETAKLLIDINADKGYYKAVTSSYSGPMNIENGNIKMYEDIIFALYSTDQTDWDLEINHASDNATKPDDEKYLALSDAVITKFFGTESDKDWRLKYQLGPNTSSFYRSLKYKKQDEGSGFGKVNSTMVPMIRMSEVYYIAAEAIYDTDKELAKTYLKTVKQG
;
A
#
# COMPACT_ATOMS: atom_id res chain seq x y z
N LYS A 1 -18.25 3.62 -23.21
CA LYS A 1 -17.11 2.66 -23.25
C LYS A 1 -16.11 3.15 -22.24
N SER A 2 -16.02 2.51 -21.08
CA SER A 2 -14.92 2.78 -20.16
C SER A 2 -13.64 2.35 -20.86
N SER A 3 -12.72 3.28 -21.10
CA SER A 3 -11.39 2.91 -21.52
C SER A 3 -10.79 2.05 -20.40
N GLU A 4 -10.64 0.77 -20.66
CA GLU A 4 -9.97 -0.13 -19.73
C GLU A 4 -8.54 0.38 -19.53
N PHE A 5 -8.14 0.56 -18.27
CA PHE A 5 -6.75 0.78 -18.00
C PHE A 5 -5.97 -0.54 -18.12
N THR A 6 -4.78 -0.49 -18.63
CA THR A 6 -3.85 -1.62 -18.67
C THR A 6 -2.89 -1.56 -17.49
N ALA A 7 -2.21 -2.65 -17.17
CA ALA A 7 -1.16 -2.66 -16.15
C ALA A 7 -0.12 -1.55 -16.38
N GLY A 8 0.21 -1.24 -17.65
CA GLY A 8 1.20 -0.22 -17.99
C GLY A 8 0.68 1.21 -17.91
N ASN A 9 -0.61 1.47 -18.21
CA ASN A 9 -1.15 2.83 -18.26
C ASN A 9 -1.85 3.29 -16.98
N ARG A 10 -1.95 2.45 -15.97
CA ARG A 10 -2.55 2.80 -14.66
C ARG A 10 -1.95 4.06 -14.04
N PHE A 11 -0.68 4.28 -14.29
CA PHE A 11 0.15 5.29 -13.63
C PHE A 11 0.43 6.50 -14.51
N THR A 12 -0.11 6.54 -15.71
CA THR A 12 0.22 7.59 -16.68
C THR A 12 -0.96 8.53 -16.93
N LYS A 13 -0.61 9.70 -17.44
CA LYS A 13 -1.58 10.60 -18.05
C LYS A 13 -2.08 9.96 -19.34
N SER A 14 -3.36 10.17 -19.67
CA SER A 14 -3.85 9.75 -20.98
C SER A 14 -3.08 10.49 -22.09
N PRO A 15 -2.54 9.77 -23.09
CA PRO A 15 -1.80 10.37 -24.19
C PRO A 15 -2.69 11.16 -25.17
N SER A 16 -3.99 11.00 -25.07
CA SER A 16 -4.96 11.58 -26.03
C SER A 16 -5.41 13.01 -25.72
N GLY A 17 -4.78 13.69 -24.74
CA GLY A 17 -5.19 15.06 -24.37
C GLY A 17 -6.58 15.14 -23.72
N GLU A 18 -7.17 14.00 -23.38
CA GLU A 18 -8.44 13.95 -22.66
C GLU A 18 -8.36 14.65 -21.32
N GLU A 19 -9.50 15.07 -20.82
CA GLU A 19 -9.63 15.81 -19.57
C GLU A 19 -8.88 15.17 -18.40
N ARG A 20 -8.37 15.98 -17.49
CA ARG A 20 -7.65 15.54 -16.28
C ARG A 20 -8.36 14.45 -15.48
N PHE A 21 -9.67 14.36 -15.62
CA PHE A 21 -10.51 13.35 -14.99
C PHE A 21 -10.14 11.91 -15.33
N VAL A 22 -9.59 11.65 -16.52
CA VAL A 22 -9.19 10.30 -16.96
C VAL A 22 -7.73 9.98 -16.69
N TRP A 23 -6.97 10.94 -16.13
CA TRP A 23 -5.57 10.70 -15.77
C TRP A 23 -5.46 9.83 -14.51
N TYR A 24 -4.46 8.96 -14.46
CA TYR A 24 -4.20 8.10 -13.31
C TYR A 24 -5.40 7.26 -12.87
N ARG A 25 -6.22 6.82 -13.79
CA ARG A 25 -7.46 6.06 -13.49
C ARG A 25 -7.23 4.82 -12.62
N GLY A 26 -6.03 4.27 -12.64
CA GLY A 26 -5.67 3.13 -11.80
C GLY A 26 -5.79 3.38 -10.31
N PHE A 27 -5.81 4.64 -9.88
CA PHE A 27 -5.93 5.03 -8.47
C PHE A 27 -7.26 5.70 -8.11
N HIS A 28 -8.08 6.02 -9.10
CA HIS A 28 -9.37 6.65 -8.87
C HIS A 28 -10.43 5.65 -8.42
N LEU A 29 -11.57 6.14 -7.95
CA LEU A 29 -12.73 5.32 -7.65
C LEU A 29 -13.29 4.74 -8.96
N ASN A 30 -12.70 3.63 -9.39
CA ASN A 30 -13.05 2.87 -10.58
C ASN A 30 -13.80 1.58 -10.19
N TYR A 31 -14.13 0.75 -11.18
CA TYR A 31 -14.81 -0.52 -10.95
C TYR A 31 -14.09 -1.43 -9.93
N HIS A 32 -12.77 -1.54 -10.00
CA HIS A 32 -12.00 -2.37 -9.07
C HIS A 32 -12.04 -1.79 -7.65
N ALA A 33 -11.95 -0.48 -7.50
CA ALA A 33 -12.03 0.20 -6.22
C ALA A 33 -13.39 -0.02 -5.55
N VAL A 34 -14.49 0.15 -6.32
CA VAL A 34 -15.84 -0.10 -5.81
C VAL A 34 -16.04 -1.57 -5.44
N THR A 35 -15.54 -2.49 -6.25
CA THR A 35 -15.63 -3.93 -5.97
C THR A 35 -14.84 -4.31 -4.72
N ALA A 36 -13.63 -3.76 -4.54
CA ALA A 36 -12.82 -4.02 -3.34
C ALA A 36 -13.49 -3.46 -2.08
N GLU A 37 -14.05 -2.24 -2.16
CA GLU A 37 -14.82 -1.65 -1.07
C GLU A 37 -16.05 -2.48 -0.73
N LEU A 38 -16.77 -2.97 -1.74
CA LEU A 38 -17.93 -3.83 -1.53
C LEU A 38 -17.56 -5.14 -0.82
N ALA A 39 -16.43 -5.74 -1.19
CA ALA A 39 -15.91 -6.94 -0.51
C ALA A 39 -15.63 -6.65 0.97
N ARG A 40 -14.98 -5.50 1.28
CA ARG A 40 -14.74 -5.03 2.64
C ARG A 40 -16.05 -4.87 3.41
N VAL A 41 -17.03 -4.19 2.83
CA VAL A 41 -18.35 -3.97 3.44
C VAL A 41 -19.06 -5.29 3.75
N TYR A 42 -19.04 -6.25 2.83
CA TYR A 42 -19.63 -7.57 3.06
C TYR A 42 -18.93 -8.32 4.20
N LEU A 43 -17.62 -8.25 4.28
CA LEU A 43 -16.87 -8.87 5.37
C LEU A 43 -17.26 -8.26 6.72
N TYR A 44 -17.26 -6.94 6.84
CA TYR A 44 -17.68 -6.24 8.06
C TYR A 44 -19.16 -6.48 8.43
N ALA A 45 -20.01 -6.72 7.44
CA ALA A 45 -21.42 -7.08 7.65
C ALA A 45 -21.62 -8.56 8.02
N GLY A 46 -20.55 -9.35 8.14
CA GLY A 46 -20.63 -10.78 8.44
C GLY A 46 -21.16 -11.64 7.28
N GLN A 47 -21.20 -11.10 6.06
CA GLN A 47 -21.66 -11.79 4.86
C GLN A 47 -20.49 -12.47 4.14
N SER A 48 -19.88 -13.47 4.78
CA SER A 48 -18.60 -14.07 4.35
C SER A 48 -18.66 -14.63 2.93
N GLU A 49 -19.74 -15.29 2.54
CA GLU A 49 -19.90 -15.82 1.18
C GLU A 49 -19.81 -14.71 0.13
N LYS A 50 -20.58 -13.62 0.30
CA LYS A 50 -20.55 -12.48 -0.62
C LYS A 50 -19.22 -11.75 -0.59
N ALA A 51 -18.58 -11.62 0.58
CA ALA A 51 -17.25 -11.05 0.71
C ALA A 51 -16.23 -11.84 -0.10
N TYR A 52 -16.26 -13.18 0.03
CA TYR A 52 -15.39 -14.08 -0.73
C TYR A 52 -15.63 -13.99 -2.25
N GLU A 53 -16.87 -14.10 -2.70
CA GLU A 53 -17.20 -14.02 -4.12
C GLU A 53 -16.75 -12.70 -4.74
N THR A 54 -17.00 -11.59 -4.03
CA THR A 54 -16.62 -10.25 -4.49
C THR A 54 -15.10 -10.05 -4.50
N ALA A 55 -14.39 -10.52 -3.49
CA ALA A 55 -12.93 -10.46 -3.45
C ALA A 55 -12.31 -11.37 -4.54
N LYS A 56 -12.85 -12.59 -4.69
CA LYS A 56 -12.41 -13.54 -5.71
C LYS A 56 -12.54 -13.00 -7.12
N LEU A 57 -13.61 -12.27 -7.42
CA LEU A 57 -13.78 -11.61 -8.72
C LEU A 57 -12.57 -10.72 -9.07
N LEU A 58 -12.07 -9.92 -8.13
CA LEU A 58 -10.88 -9.09 -8.36
C LEU A 58 -9.60 -9.91 -8.45
N ILE A 59 -9.49 -10.98 -7.67
CA ILE A 59 -8.34 -11.90 -7.73
C ILE A 59 -8.27 -12.55 -9.11
N ASP A 60 -9.40 -13.02 -9.64
CA ASP A 60 -9.49 -13.66 -10.96
C ASP A 60 -9.16 -12.65 -12.08
N ILE A 61 -9.69 -11.42 -12.00
CA ILE A 61 -9.37 -10.35 -12.95
C ILE A 61 -7.86 -10.04 -12.89
N ASN A 62 -7.28 -9.98 -11.70
CA ASN A 62 -5.85 -9.73 -11.56
C ASN A 62 -4.98 -10.87 -12.08
N ALA A 63 -5.40 -12.11 -11.89
CA ALA A 63 -4.71 -13.28 -12.42
C ALA A 63 -4.69 -13.30 -13.97
N ASP A 64 -5.79 -12.87 -14.60
CA ASP A 64 -5.89 -12.77 -16.07
C ASP A 64 -5.11 -11.56 -16.65
N LYS A 65 -5.20 -10.41 -16.01
CA LYS A 65 -4.72 -9.14 -16.58
C LYS A 65 -3.40 -8.61 -15.99
N GLY A 66 -3.00 -9.06 -14.80
CA GLY A 66 -1.78 -8.61 -14.13
C GLY A 66 -1.80 -7.13 -13.77
N TYR A 67 -2.96 -6.59 -13.41
CA TYR A 67 -3.09 -5.16 -13.08
C TYR A 67 -2.34 -4.77 -11.80
N TYR A 68 -2.35 -5.65 -10.80
CA TYR A 68 -1.79 -5.42 -9.48
C TYR A 68 -0.68 -6.43 -9.22
N LYS A 69 0.40 -5.97 -8.62
CA LYS A 69 1.54 -6.82 -8.26
C LYS A 69 1.93 -6.55 -6.83
N ALA A 70 2.19 -7.62 -6.11
CA ALA A 70 2.88 -7.49 -4.84
C ALA A 70 4.34 -7.06 -5.07
N VAL A 71 4.88 -6.26 -4.16
CA VAL A 71 6.29 -5.85 -4.22
C VAL A 71 7.14 -7.01 -3.74
N THR A 72 7.97 -7.55 -4.62
CA THR A 72 8.86 -8.68 -4.30
C THR A 72 10.31 -8.25 -4.18
N SER A 73 11.12 -9.05 -3.46
CA SER A 73 12.58 -8.85 -3.36
C SER A 73 13.30 -8.96 -4.69
N SER A 74 12.72 -9.70 -5.61
CA SER A 74 13.27 -9.93 -6.95
C SER A 74 12.88 -8.86 -7.96
N TYR A 75 12.09 -7.86 -7.55
CA TYR A 75 11.66 -6.80 -8.44
C TYR A 75 12.80 -5.82 -8.70
N SER A 76 13.57 -6.06 -9.74
CA SER A 76 14.73 -5.26 -10.16
C SER A 76 14.37 -4.01 -10.98
N GLY A 77 13.23 -3.40 -10.74
CA GLY A 77 12.77 -2.23 -11.48
C GLY A 77 12.88 -0.92 -10.69
N PRO A 78 12.67 0.23 -11.35
CA PRO A 78 12.60 1.51 -10.66
C PRO A 78 11.45 1.61 -9.66
N MET A 79 10.58 0.61 -9.64
CA MET A 79 9.38 0.50 -8.82
C MET A 79 9.61 -0.25 -7.50
N ASN A 80 10.81 -0.72 -7.21
CA ASN A 80 11.05 -1.42 -5.97
C ASN A 80 11.12 -0.46 -4.77
N ILE A 81 10.93 -1.01 -3.58
CA ILE A 81 10.93 -0.23 -2.34
C ILE A 81 12.29 0.43 -2.08
N GLU A 82 13.40 -0.18 -2.53
CA GLU A 82 14.75 0.37 -2.42
C GLU A 82 14.92 1.64 -3.25
N ASN A 83 14.21 1.76 -4.37
CA ASN A 83 14.21 2.92 -5.25
C ASN A 83 13.13 3.94 -4.88
N GLY A 84 12.61 3.88 -3.66
CA GLY A 84 11.68 4.86 -3.14
C GLY A 84 10.19 4.57 -3.35
N ASN A 85 9.83 3.37 -3.82
CA ASN A 85 8.42 2.94 -3.90
C ASN A 85 7.87 2.56 -2.51
N ILE A 86 7.98 3.45 -1.55
CA ILE A 86 7.56 3.22 -0.15
C ILE A 86 6.06 2.88 -0.07
N LYS A 87 5.27 3.43 -0.99
CA LYS A 87 3.82 3.22 -1.01
C LYS A 87 3.38 1.98 -1.77
N MET A 88 4.30 1.27 -2.43
CA MET A 88 4.00 0.04 -3.17
C MET A 88 2.85 0.23 -4.16
N TYR A 89 3.07 1.10 -5.17
CA TYR A 89 2.01 1.51 -6.11
C TYR A 89 1.33 0.38 -6.84
N GLU A 90 2.10 -0.66 -7.17
CA GLU A 90 1.58 -1.78 -7.94
C GLU A 90 0.47 -2.51 -7.21
N ASP A 91 0.47 -2.43 -5.87
CA ASP A 91 -0.54 -3.05 -5.02
C ASP A 91 -1.78 -2.16 -4.79
N ILE A 92 -1.71 -0.86 -5.14
CA ILE A 92 -2.78 0.09 -4.83
C ILE A 92 -3.92 -0.02 -5.84
N ILE A 93 -5.13 -0.26 -5.34
CA ILE A 93 -6.39 -0.23 -6.11
C ILE A 93 -7.02 1.16 -6.07
N PHE A 94 -7.00 1.81 -4.89
CA PHE A 94 -7.59 3.11 -4.70
C PHE A 94 -6.72 3.98 -3.78
N ALA A 95 -6.56 5.24 -4.18
CA ALA A 95 -5.87 6.23 -3.37
C ALA A 95 -6.57 7.59 -3.46
N LEU A 96 -6.43 8.38 -2.39
CA LEU A 96 -6.81 9.78 -2.38
C LEU A 96 -5.61 10.65 -2.73
N TYR A 97 -5.88 11.81 -3.31
CA TYR A 97 -4.91 12.85 -3.54
C TYR A 97 -4.98 13.88 -2.42
N SER A 98 -3.85 14.20 -1.82
CA SER A 98 -3.74 15.27 -0.82
C SER A 98 -2.45 16.05 -1.04
N THR A 99 -2.55 17.37 -1.03
CA THR A 99 -1.39 18.28 -1.06
C THR A 99 -0.75 18.45 0.32
N ASP A 100 -1.51 18.20 1.38
CA ASP A 100 -1.15 18.49 2.77
C ASP A 100 -0.53 17.28 3.49
N GLN A 101 -0.31 16.19 2.74
CA GLN A 101 0.22 14.95 3.32
C GLN A 101 1.58 15.14 4.02
N THR A 102 2.41 16.01 3.48
CA THR A 102 3.73 16.32 4.07
C THR A 102 3.58 17.04 5.40
N ASP A 103 2.60 17.93 5.52
CA ASP A 103 2.35 18.66 6.76
C ASP A 103 1.82 17.72 7.84
N TRP A 104 0.95 16.78 7.48
CA TRP A 104 0.51 15.73 8.41
C TRP A 104 1.66 14.83 8.88
N ASP A 105 2.58 14.49 7.98
CA ASP A 105 3.76 13.70 8.36
C ASP A 105 4.67 14.47 9.32
N LEU A 106 4.84 15.78 9.11
CA LEU A 106 5.58 16.65 10.03
C LEU A 106 4.89 16.74 11.40
N GLU A 107 3.57 16.84 11.43
CA GLU A 107 2.80 16.95 12.68
C GLU A 107 2.74 15.65 13.46
N ILE A 108 2.55 14.50 12.80
CA ILE A 108 2.30 13.21 13.45
C ILE A 108 3.59 12.42 13.70
N ASN A 109 4.50 12.41 12.73
CA ASN A 109 5.71 11.59 12.80
C ASN A 109 6.97 12.40 13.13
N HIS A 110 6.84 13.71 13.30
CA HIS A 110 7.96 14.61 13.53
C HIS A 110 9.09 14.39 12.53
N ALA A 111 8.77 14.60 11.26
CA ALA A 111 9.63 14.26 10.13
C ALA A 111 10.90 15.13 10.01
N SER A 112 11.20 16.00 10.98
CA SER A 112 12.45 16.72 11.06
C SER A 112 13.58 15.76 11.43
N ASP A 113 14.55 15.61 10.54
CA ASP A 113 15.73 14.77 10.75
C ASP A 113 16.62 15.25 11.92
N ASN A 114 16.35 16.44 12.47
CA ASN A 114 17.09 17.06 13.55
C ASN A 114 16.44 16.97 14.93
N ALA A 115 15.31 16.31 15.06
CA ALA A 115 14.65 16.17 16.36
C ALA A 115 15.39 15.15 17.22
N THR A 116 16.06 15.62 18.25
CA THR A 116 16.84 14.79 19.19
C THR A 116 15.98 14.04 20.19
N LYS A 117 14.72 14.41 20.37
CA LYS A 117 13.70 13.65 21.12
C LYS A 117 12.32 13.91 20.51
N PRO A 118 11.48 12.90 20.31
CA PRO A 118 10.06 13.15 20.15
C PRO A 118 9.58 13.83 21.44
N ASP A 119 8.85 14.92 21.30
CA ASP A 119 8.11 15.51 22.41
C ASP A 119 7.06 14.45 22.79
N ASP A 120 7.21 13.84 23.95
CA ASP A 120 6.62 12.55 24.34
C ASP A 120 5.09 12.44 24.15
N GLU A 121 4.41 13.57 23.93
CA GLU A 121 2.96 13.63 23.82
C GLU A 121 2.42 13.82 22.39
N LYS A 122 3.29 14.10 21.39
CA LYS A 122 2.84 14.54 20.05
C LYS A 122 3.16 13.60 18.91
N TYR A 123 4.07 12.64 19.06
CA TYR A 123 4.62 11.91 17.93
C TYR A 123 4.51 10.40 18.08
N LEU A 124 4.10 9.75 16.99
CA LEU A 124 4.09 8.30 16.90
C LEU A 124 5.49 7.79 16.57
N ALA A 125 6.22 7.36 17.59
CA ALA A 125 7.53 6.76 17.45
C ALA A 125 7.63 5.43 18.18
N LEU A 126 8.41 4.50 17.63
CA LEU A 126 8.70 3.20 18.22
C LEU A 126 10.10 3.23 18.84
N SER A 127 10.24 2.79 20.08
CA SER A 127 11.55 2.65 20.72
C SER A 127 12.30 1.41 20.21
N ASP A 128 13.63 1.38 20.39
CA ASP A 128 14.46 0.22 20.10
C ASP A 128 13.95 -1.07 20.77
N ALA A 129 13.44 -0.96 21.99
CA ALA A 129 12.87 -2.09 22.71
C ALA A 129 11.64 -2.67 22.00
N VAL A 130 10.80 -1.80 21.45
CA VAL A 130 9.62 -2.21 20.67
C VAL A 130 10.06 -2.81 19.34
N ILE A 131 11.02 -2.22 18.65
CA ILE A 131 11.58 -2.75 17.40
C ILE A 131 12.17 -4.14 17.63
N THR A 132 12.98 -4.31 18.66
CA THR A 132 13.57 -5.62 19.01
C THR A 132 12.49 -6.66 19.33
N LYS A 133 11.42 -6.26 20.02
CA LYS A 133 10.31 -7.15 20.36
C LYS A 133 9.52 -7.61 19.12
N PHE A 134 9.30 -6.73 18.14
CA PHE A 134 8.50 -7.05 16.95
C PHE A 134 9.30 -7.72 15.83
N PHE A 135 10.54 -7.33 15.63
CA PHE A 135 11.36 -7.79 14.50
C PHE A 135 12.43 -8.81 14.93
N GLY A 136 12.73 -8.90 16.23
CA GLY A 136 13.69 -9.88 16.76
C GLY A 136 15.08 -9.76 16.15
N THR A 137 15.75 -10.92 16.03
CA THR A 137 17.08 -11.03 15.42
C THR A 137 17.08 -10.99 13.89
N GLU A 138 15.93 -11.05 13.26
CA GLU A 138 15.75 -11.01 11.79
C GLU A 138 15.46 -9.58 11.29
N SER A 139 15.71 -8.57 12.13
CA SER A 139 15.42 -7.16 11.83
C SER A 139 16.03 -6.68 10.52
N ASP A 140 17.23 -7.12 10.18
CA ASP A 140 17.95 -6.70 8.96
C ASP A 140 17.32 -7.27 7.69
N LYS A 141 16.49 -8.32 7.80
CA LYS A 141 15.82 -8.97 6.68
C LYS A 141 14.40 -8.48 6.47
N ASP A 142 13.81 -7.82 7.47
CA ASP A 142 12.45 -7.32 7.37
C ASP A 142 12.41 -5.98 6.64
N TRP A 143 11.80 -5.98 5.47
CA TRP A 143 11.70 -4.79 4.62
C TRP A 143 10.90 -3.65 5.22
N ARG A 144 9.93 -3.97 6.09
CA ARG A 144 9.16 -2.95 6.79
C ARG A 144 10.07 -2.13 7.69
N LEU A 145 10.97 -2.79 8.41
CA LEU A 145 11.95 -2.10 9.24
C LEU A 145 12.96 -1.32 8.39
N LYS A 146 13.47 -1.94 7.34
CA LYS A 146 14.54 -1.36 6.52
C LYS A 146 14.08 -0.16 5.69
N TYR A 147 12.86 -0.19 5.14
CA TYR A 147 12.41 0.78 4.14
C TYR A 147 11.16 1.57 4.53
N GLN A 148 10.35 1.07 5.47
CA GLN A 148 9.12 1.73 5.90
C GLN A 148 9.21 2.35 7.29
N LEU A 149 10.20 1.96 8.07
CA LEU A 149 10.53 2.55 9.35
C LEU A 149 11.94 3.11 9.27
N GLY A 150 12.12 4.35 9.65
CA GLY A 150 13.42 5.00 9.68
C GLY A 150 13.84 5.33 11.10
N PRO A 151 15.14 5.16 11.43
CA PRO A 151 15.62 5.69 12.69
C PRO A 151 15.48 7.20 12.67
N ASN A 152 14.94 7.73 13.73
CA ASN A 152 15.20 9.12 14.11
C ASN A 152 16.60 9.15 14.74
N THR A 153 17.32 10.25 14.69
CA THR A 153 18.73 10.42 15.15
C THR A 153 19.02 9.96 16.58
N SER A 154 18.04 9.48 17.34
CA SER A 154 18.13 9.17 18.78
C SER A 154 17.38 7.93 19.24
N SER A 155 17.52 6.79 18.58
CA SER A 155 16.98 5.51 19.08
C SER A 155 15.45 5.36 18.98
N PHE A 156 14.79 6.17 18.18
CA PHE A 156 13.38 6.02 17.88
C PHE A 156 13.16 5.79 16.41
N TYR A 157 12.21 4.92 16.07
CA TYR A 157 11.80 4.63 14.69
C TYR A 157 10.45 5.27 14.42
N ARG A 158 10.32 5.84 13.24
CA ARG A 158 9.08 6.44 12.74
C ARG A 158 8.66 5.84 11.42
N SER A 159 7.39 5.95 11.08
CA SER A 159 6.92 5.57 9.76
C SER A 159 7.47 6.52 8.69
N LEU A 160 8.04 5.95 7.63
CA LEU A 160 8.46 6.70 6.44
C LEU A 160 7.36 6.77 5.38
N LYS A 161 6.20 6.16 5.62
CA LYS A 161 5.14 5.99 4.61
C LYS A 161 4.65 7.32 4.01
N TYR A 162 4.66 8.37 4.79
CA TYR A 162 4.22 9.70 4.38
C TYR A 162 5.36 10.73 4.33
N LYS A 163 6.59 10.29 4.57
CA LYS A 163 7.76 11.17 4.47
C LYS A 163 7.83 11.79 3.08
N LYS A 164 8.08 13.10 3.03
CA LYS A 164 8.35 13.80 1.78
C LYS A 164 9.55 13.18 1.09
N GLN A 165 9.38 12.81 -0.15
CA GLN A 165 10.44 12.32 -1.00
C GLN A 165 10.88 13.40 -1.97
N ASP A 166 12.13 13.28 -2.44
CA ASP A 166 12.68 14.20 -3.40
C ASP A 166 11.87 14.19 -4.70
N GLU A 167 11.33 15.31 -5.11
CA GLU A 167 10.47 15.45 -6.29
C GLU A 167 11.22 15.14 -7.60
N GLY A 168 12.54 15.11 -7.55
CA GLY A 168 13.41 14.72 -8.65
C GLY A 168 13.45 13.22 -8.92
N SER A 169 13.03 12.38 -7.98
CA SER A 169 12.84 10.94 -8.22
C SER A 169 11.53 10.70 -8.95
N GLY A 170 11.48 9.73 -9.88
CA GLY A 170 10.32 9.49 -10.74
C GLY A 170 8.99 9.25 -9.99
N PHE A 171 9.03 8.93 -8.70
CA PHE A 171 7.87 8.72 -7.83
C PHE A 171 7.74 9.74 -6.69
N GLY A 172 8.74 10.60 -6.48
CA GLY A 172 8.75 11.50 -5.33
C GLY A 172 7.51 12.38 -5.22
N LYS A 173 7.09 12.98 -6.33
CA LYS A 173 5.89 13.84 -6.37
C LYS A 173 4.61 13.07 -6.10
N VAL A 174 4.47 11.89 -6.68
CA VAL A 174 3.27 11.04 -6.48
C VAL A 174 3.24 10.47 -5.08
N ASN A 175 4.40 10.07 -4.52
CA ASN A 175 4.52 9.63 -3.14
C ASN A 175 4.08 10.70 -2.14
N SER A 176 4.43 11.96 -2.40
CA SER A 176 4.14 13.07 -1.49
C SER A 176 2.67 13.48 -1.48
N THR A 177 1.88 13.06 -2.46
CA THR A 177 0.49 13.48 -2.61
C THR A 177 -0.53 12.36 -2.58
N MET A 178 -0.08 11.09 -2.56
CA MET A 178 -0.96 9.93 -2.62
C MET A 178 -1.19 9.31 -1.24
N VAL A 179 -2.45 9.15 -0.85
CA VAL A 179 -2.87 8.42 0.36
C VAL A 179 -3.53 7.11 -0.06
N PRO A 180 -2.85 5.96 0.07
CA PRO A 180 -3.42 4.66 -0.28
C PRO A 180 -4.60 4.31 0.62
N MET A 181 -5.74 3.95 0.03
CA MET A 181 -6.97 3.60 0.73
C MET A 181 -7.28 2.10 0.66
N ILE A 182 -7.08 1.49 -0.52
CA ILE A 182 -7.36 0.07 -0.76
C ILE A 182 -6.20 -0.52 -1.56
N ARG A 183 -5.77 -1.72 -1.17
CA ARG A 183 -4.70 -2.48 -1.80
C ARG A 183 -5.18 -3.84 -2.25
N MET A 184 -4.54 -4.41 -3.26
CA MET A 184 -4.84 -5.77 -3.70
C MET A 184 -4.50 -6.80 -2.63
N SER A 185 -3.45 -6.58 -1.84
CA SER A 185 -3.11 -7.39 -0.67
C SER A 185 -4.26 -7.47 0.34
N GLU A 186 -5.01 -6.39 0.56
CA GLU A 186 -6.21 -6.40 1.39
C GLU A 186 -7.31 -7.29 0.81
N VAL A 187 -7.49 -7.28 -0.51
CA VAL A 187 -8.49 -8.14 -1.18
C VAL A 187 -8.16 -9.63 -0.96
N TYR A 188 -6.88 -10.00 -0.99
CA TYR A 188 -6.45 -11.34 -0.62
C TYR A 188 -6.72 -11.67 0.85
N TYR A 189 -6.53 -10.72 1.77
CA TYR A 189 -6.87 -10.92 3.19
C TYR A 189 -8.37 -11.10 3.39
N ILE A 190 -9.20 -10.29 2.73
CA ILE A 190 -10.66 -10.43 2.76
C ILE A 190 -11.07 -11.83 2.26
N ALA A 191 -10.51 -12.27 1.13
CA ALA A 191 -10.79 -13.60 0.59
C ALA A 191 -10.36 -14.72 1.56
N ALA A 192 -9.17 -14.59 2.16
CA ALA A 192 -8.66 -15.56 3.11
C ALA A 192 -9.52 -15.66 4.36
N GLU A 193 -9.90 -14.53 4.95
CA GLU A 193 -10.75 -14.48 6.13
C GLU A 193 -12.14 -15.02 5.85
N ALA A 194 -12.73 -14.60 4.75
CA ALA A 194 -14.10 -14.96 4.39
C ALA A 194 -14.28 -16.47 4.09
N ILE A 195 -13.24 -17.15 3.57
CA ILE A 195 -13.29 -18.59 3.23
C ILE A 195 -12.72 -19.49 4.32
N TYR A 196 -12.11 -18.93 5.37
CA TYR A 196 -11.32 -19.68 6.35
C TYR A 196 -12.07 -20.87 6.97
N ASP A 197 -13.33 -20.69 7.34
CA ASP A 197 -14.12 -21.74 8.00
C ASP A 197 -14.54 -22.86 7.04
N THR A 198 -14.61 -22.60 5.75
CA THR A 198 -15.04 -23.55 4.72
C THR A 198 -13.88 -24.20 3.97
N ASP A 199 -12.79 -23.44 3.73
CA ASP A 199 -11.59 -23.95 3.05
C ASP A 199 -10.29 -23.30 3.61
N LYS A 200 -9.75 -23.93 4.65
CA LYS A 200 -8.53 -23.47 5.32
C LYS A 200 -7.29 -23.51 4.44
N GLU A 201 -7.19 -24.44 3.52
CA GLU A 201 -6.00 -24.58 2.67
C GLU A 201 -5.99 -23.49 1.59
N LEU A 202 -7.14 -23.16 1.02
CA LEU A 202 -7.28 -22.05 0.10
C LEU A 202 -7.03 -20.71 0.81
N ALA A 203 -7.55 -20.53 2.03
CA ALA A 203 -7.27 -19.35 2.84
C ALA A 203 -5.77 -19.15 3.08
N LYS A 204 -5.06 -20.22 3.45
CA LYS A 204 -3.60 -20.20 3.60
C LYS A 204 -2.88 -19.86 2.29
N THR A 205 -3.40 -20.31 1.16
CA THR A 205 -2.84 -19.99 -0.15
C THR A 205 -2.91 -18.49 -0.43
N TYR A 206 -4.05 -17.85 -0.18
CA TYR A 206 -4.19 -16.40 -0.32
C TYR A 206 -3.22 -15.64 0.61
N LEU A 207 -3.09 -16.05 1.87
CA LEU A 207 -2.14 -15.45 2.80
C LEU A 207 -0.68 -15.62 2.33
N LYS A 208 -0.32 -16.79 1.80
CA LYS A 208 1.01 -17.03 1.24
C LYS A 208 1.29 -16.13 0.04
N THR A 209 0.31 -15.93 -0.84
CA THR A 209 0.44 -15.02 -2.00
C THR A 209 0.85 -13.62 -1.56
N VAL A 210 0.22 -13.07 -0.52
CA VAL A 210 0.60 -11.74 0.00
C VAL A 210 1.97 -11.75 0.67
N LYS A 211 2.31 -12.82 1.40
CA LYS A 211 3.58 -12.92 2.14
C LYS A 211 4.78 -13.12 1.22
N GLN A 212 4.62 -13.83 0.14
CA GLN A 212 5.69 -14.12 -0.82
C GLN A 212 5.89 -13.00 -1.84
N GLY A 213 4.92 -12.12 -1.91
CA GLY A 213 4.76 -10.86 -2.60
C GLY A 213 5.27 -10.56 -3.70
#